data_57bc5ae0f2471b4252a7e99496590bfc
#
_entry.id   57bc5ae0f2471b4252a7e99496590bfc
#
_cell.length_a   1.000
_cell.length_b   1.000
_cell.length_c   1.000
_cell.angle_alpha   90.00
_cell.angle_beta   90.00
_cell.angle_gamma   90.00
#
_symmetry.space_group_name_H-M   'P 1'
#
loop_
_entity.id
_entity.type
_entity.pdbx_description
1 polymer ?
#
loop_
_entity_poly.entity_id
_entity_poly.type
_entity_poly.pdbx_seq_one_letter_code
_entity_poly.pdbx_strand_id
1 'polypeptide(L)'
;MTSTALRSRAWKLLEMVTTPLLPSDYLDLVSPLRAGADLRGRIEAVHPETGDAATVVIRPGRGWRGHTAGQYVRIGVDVDGVRLWRAYSITSPTNRQDGRVTITVKAIPDGKVSNHLVRRAKPGTLVQLDQATGDFVLPQAKPAKVLYLTAGSGITPVMGMLRDIELDDAVMIHCAPQPQDVIFRDELHVLVADKKLRLTEVHTDTDGMLDIARLDDLVPDWAERETWACGPAGLLDAAEEHWTEHGVRERLHTERFRPGIIVTGDGDSGGEVTFSATGKTVDADGATPLLDVGEEAGVLMPSGCRMGICFGCVTPLKAGAVRDLRTGEITEAEPGVLIQTCVSAAAGPCDIER
;
A
#
# COMPACT_ATOMS: atom_id res chain seq x y z
N MET A 1 -27.63 35.54 -26.53
CA MET A 1 -26.71 34.36 -26.71
C MET A 1 -25.87 34.27 -25.48
N THR A 2 -26.06 33.23 -24.67
CA THR A 2 -25.53 33.10 -23.32
C THR A 2 -24.04 32.83 -23.35
N SER A 3 -23.30 33.40 -22.40
CA SER A 3 -21.84 33.25 -22.16
C SER A 3 -21.31 31.79 -22.28
N THR A 4 -22.16 30.81 -22.00
CA THR A 4 -21.87 29.37 -22.08
C THR A 4 -21.68 28.88 -23.53
N ALA A 5 -22.47 29.40 -24.49
CA ALA A 5 -22.41 29.00 -25.90
C ALA A 5 -21.15 29.55 -26.62
N LEU A 6 -20.68 30.74 -26.23
CA LEU A 6 -19.44 31.31 -26.73
C LEU A 6 -18.20 30.56 -26.18
N ARG A 7 -18.21 30.21 -24.93
CA ARG A 7 -17.13 29.35 -24.31
C ARG A 7 -17.04 28.01 -24.99
N SER A 8 -18.16 27.33 -25.30
CA SER A 8 -18.14 26.02 -25.94
C SER A 8 -17.63 26.09 -27.40
N ARG A 9 -17.89 27.15 -28.12
CA ARG A 9 -17.39 27.34 -29.51
C ARG A 9 -15.90 27.66 -29.53
N ALA A 10 -15.42 28.52 -28.62
CA ALA A 10 -14.00 28.82 -28.48
C ALA A 10 -13.20 27.58 -28.08
N TRP A 11 -13.75 26.74 -27.22
CA TRP A 11 -13.09 25.48 -26.80
C TRP A 11 -12.98 24.49 -27.95
N LYS A 12 -14.04 24.31 -28.77
CA LYS A 12 -14.00 23.43 -29.96
C LYS A 12 -13.02 23.92 -31.03
N LEU A 13 -12.89 25.23 -31.21
CA LEU A 13 -11.87 25.80 -32.12
C LEU A 13 -10.44 25.55 -31.60
N LEU A 14 -10.24 25.66 -30.29
CA LEU A 14 -8.97 25.38 -29.65
C LEU A 14 -8.60 23.88 -29.78
N GLU A 15 -9.56 22.97 -29.58
CA GLU A 15 -9.40 21.53 -29.80
C GLU A 15 -8.94 21.20 -31.24
N MET A 16 -9.50 21.90 -32.22
CA MET A 16 -9.17 21.66 -33.64
C MET A 16 -7.73 22.09 -34.02
N VAL A 17 -7.20 23.08 -33.30
CA VAL A 17 -5.82 23.60 -33.53
C VAL A 17 -4.79 22.81 -32.71
N THR A 18 -5.20 22.16 -31.62
CA THR A 18 -4.30 21.44 -30.72
C THR A 18 -4.23 19.93 -30.99
N THR A 19 -4.98 19.40 -31.96
CA THR A 19 -4.91 17.99 -32.37
C THR A 19 -3.47 17.57 -32.68
N PRO A 20 -2.95 16.42 -32.16
CA PRO A 20 -3.71 15.31 -31.57
C PRO A 20 -3.98 15.41 -30.06
N LEU A 21 -3.43 16.39 -29.35
CA LEU A 21 -3.61 16.58 -27.92
C LEU A 21 -4.77 17.56 -27.64
N LEU A 22 -5.45 17.37 -26.51
CA LEU A 22 -6.46 18.31 -26.07
C LEU A 22 -5.79 19.57 -25.47
N PRO A 23 -6.48 20.76 -25.48
CA PRO A 23 -5.96 21.96 -24.84
C PRO A 23 -5.61 21.76 -23.36
N SER A 24 -6.35 20.88 -22.66
CA SER A 24 -6.06 20.46 -21.30
C SER A 24 -4.68 19.84 -21.14
N ASP A 25 -4.25 19.03 -22.12
CA ASP A 25 -2.98 18.31 -22.06
C ASP A 25 -1.79 19.27 -22.12
N TYR A 26 -1.91 20.33 -22.95
CA TYR A 26 -0.91 21.41 -22.99
C TYR A 26 -0.87 22.20 -21.67
N LEU A 27 -2.02 22.46 -21.06
CA LEU A 27 -2.09 23.11 -19.75
C LEU A 27 -1.45 22.25 -18.65
N ASP A 28 -1.55 20.92 -18.75
CA ASP A 28 -0.96 19.97 -17.81
C ASP A 28 0.57 19.90 -17.94
N LEU A 29 1.12 20.17 -19.12
CA LEU A 29 2.58 20.31 -19.30
C LEU A 29 3.12 21.56 -18.59
N VAL A 30 2.37 22.66 -18.59
CA VAL A 30 2.80 23.93 -17.98
C VAL A 30 2.46 23.95 -16.48
N SER A 31 1.32 23.41 -16.08
CA SER A 31 0.84 23.41 -14.70
C SER A 31 0.23 22.05 -14.29
N PRO A 32 1.08 21.05 -14.07
CA PRO A 32 0.65 19.66 -13.86
C PRO A 32 -0.14 19.43 -12.57
N LEU A 33 -0.09 20.38 -11.63
CA LEU A 33 -0.81 20.32 -10.36
C LEU A 33 -2.07 21.20 -10.33
N ARG A 34 -2.54 21.72 -11.49
CA ARG A 34 -3.74 22.54 -11.56
C ARG A 34 -5.01 21.76 -11.22
N ALA A 35 -6.07 22.48 -10.88
CA ALA A 35 -7.41 21.91 -10.74
C ALA A 35 -7.90 21.42 -12.11
N GLY A 36 -8.52 20.22 -12.12
CA GLY A 36 -9.05 19.60 -13.34
C GLY A 36 -8.01 18.82 -14.17
N ALA A 37 -6.72 18.81 -13.78
CA ALA A 37 -5.74 17.85 -14.27
C ALA A 37 -5.92 16.49 -13.59
N ASP A 38 -5.37 15.43 -14.18
CA ASP A 38 -5.18 14.16 -13.48
C ASP A 38 -4.45 14.41 -12.17
N LEU A 39 -4.88 13.73 -11.11
CA LEU A 39 -4.29 13.95 -9.80
C LEU A 39 -2.83 13.50 -9.81
N ARG A 40 -1.94 14.46 -9.66
CA ARG A 40 -0.49 14.28 -9.59
C ARG A 40 0.04 14.89 -8.31
N GLY A 41 1.24 14.48 -7.93
CA GLY A 41 2.02 15.11 -6.88
C GLY A 41 3.42 15.45 -7.39
N ARG A 42 4.05 16.42 -6.76
CA ARG A 42 5.46 16.74 -6.97
C ARG A 42 6.23 16.37 -5.73
N ILE A 43 7.25 15.53 -5.88
CA ILE A 43 8.21 15.27 -4.80
C ILE A 43 8.97 16.56 -4.52
N GLU A 44 8.95 17.02 -3.28
CA GLU A 44 9.68 18.23 -2.86
C GLU A 44 10.93 17.90 -2.05
N ALA A 45 10.91 16.79 -1.30
CA ALA A 45 12.07 16.31 -0.56
C ALA A 45 12.03 14.80 -0.38
N VAL A 46 13.20 14.22 -0.15
CA VAL A 46 13.38 12.82 0.27
C VAL A 46 14.33 12.83 1.46
N HIS A 47 13.88 12.36 2.61
CA HIS A 47 14.65 12.33 3.86
C HIS A 47 14.95 10.87 4.22
N PRO A 48 16.23 10.47 4.32
CA PRO A 48 16.59 9.15 4.81
C PRO A 48 16.06 8.92 6.23
N GLU A 49 15.53 7.74 6.49
CA GLU A 49 15.11 7.27 7.82
C GLU A 49 16.06 6.20 8.34
N THR A 50 16.36 5.21 7.49
CA THR A 50 17.29 4.12 7.74
C THR A 50 18.18 3.88 6.52
N GLY A 51 19.04 2.87 6.55
CA GLY A 51 19.86 2.48 5.40
C GLY A 51 19.06 2.07 4.16
N ASP A 52 17.80 1.69 4.34
CA ASP A 52 16.92 1.19 3.29
C ASP A 52 15.51 1.83 3.28
N ALA A 53 15.27 2.84 4.12
CA ALA A 53 13.99 3.55 4.16
C ALA A 53 14.16 5.07 4.05
N ALA A 54 13.18 5.74 3.44
CA ALA A 54 13.14 7.19 3.32
C ALA A 54 11.71 7.72 3.37
N THR A 55 11.55 8.90 3.96
CA THR A 55 10.32 9.70 3.92
C THR A 55 10.35 10.62 2.70
N VAL A 56 9.33 10.48 1.85
CA VAL A 56 9.12 11.27 0.64
C VAL A 56 8.05 12.33 0.91
N VAL A 57 8.43 13.59 0.77
CA VAL A 57 7.53 14.74 0.90
C VAL A 57 6.94 15.08 -0.45
N ILE A 58 5.63 15.07 -0.56
CA ILE A 58 4.91 15.29 -1.80
C ILE A 58 3.98 16.49 -1.65
N ARG A 59 4.05 17.41 -2.60
CA ARG A 59 3.00 18.43 -2.80
C ARG A 59 1.95 17.86 -3.76
N PRO A 60 0.75 17.53 -3.28
CA PRO A 60 -0.31 17.05 -4.16
C PRO A 60 -0.87 18.18 -5.02
N GLY A 61 -1.47 17.80 -6.15
CA GLY A 61 -2.21 18.73 -7.00
C GLY A 61 -3.52 19.20 -6.34
N ARG A 62 -4.12 20.22 -6.91
CA ARG A 62 -5.35 20.88 -6.39
C ARG A 62 -6.59 20.00 -6.37
N GLY A 63 -6.51 18.80 -6.99
CA GLY A 63 -7.57 17.79 -6.93
C GLY A 63 -7.51 16.90 -5.67
N TRP A 64 -6.48 17.03 -4.83
CA TRP A 64 -6.36 16.29 -3.59
C TRP A 64 -7.42 16.70 -2.57
N ARG A 65 -8.13 15.73 -1.99
CA ARG A 65 -9.24 15.97 -1.06
C ARG A 65 -8.87 15.76 0.42
N GLY A 66 -7.59 15.53 0.71
CA GLY A 66 -7.13 15.20 2.05
C GLY A 66 -7.16 13.70 2.33
N HIS A 67 -6.89 13.34 3.58
CA HIS A 67 -6.86 11.96 4.05
C HIS A 67 -7.29 11.89 5.52
N THR A 68 -7.54 10.67 5.99
CA THR A 68 -7.66 10.33 7.41
C THR A 68 -6.37 9.62 7.83
N ALA A 69 -5.89 9.85 9.04
CA ALA A 69 -4.69 9.21 9.56
C ALA A 69 -4.83 7.68 9.58
N GLY A 70 -3.82 6.99 9.07
CA GLY A 70 -3.83 5.54 8.85
C GLY A 70 -4.18 5.13 7.43
N GLN A 71 -4.80 6.00 6.62
CA GLN A 71 -5.05 5.73 5.20
C GLN A 71 -3.77 5.66 4.38
N TYR A 72 -3.86 5.00 3.22
CA TYR A 72 -2.81 4.95 2.22
C TYR A 72 -3.20 5.71 0.95
N VAL A 73 -2.19 6.01 0.14
CA VAL A 73 -2.33 6.57 -1.20
C VAL A 73 -1.66 5.65 -2.22
N ARG A 74 -2.28 5.47 -3.39
CA ARG A 74 -1.61 4.83 -4.51
C ARG A 74 -0.80 5.86 -5.29
N ILE A 75 0.45 5.49 -5.59
CA ILE A 75 1.40 6.34 -6.30
C ILE A 75 1.85 5.62 -7.57
N GLY A 76 1.69 6.28 -8.71
CA GLY A 76 2.23 5.88 -10.00
C GLY A 76 3.58 6.56 -10.24
N VAL A 77 4.62 5.76 -10.33
CA VAL A 77 6.01 6.22 -10.54
C VAL A 77 6.52 5.70 -11.87
N ASP A 78 7.13 6.56 -12.66
CA ASP A 78 7.76 6.16 -13.91
C ASP A 78 9.17 5.62 -13.61
N VAL A 79 9.35 4.33 -13.84
CA VAL A 79 10.63 3.62 -13.64
C VAL A 79 11.02 2.99 -14.98
N ASP A 80 12.17 3.38 -15.52
CA ASP A 80 12.71 2.90 -16.79
C ASP A 80 11.69 2.97 -17.95
N GLY A 81 10.90 4.06 -18.00
CA GLY A 81 9.88 4.31 -19.03
C GLY A 81 8.54 3.60 -18.82
N VAL A 82 8.38 2.85 -17.74
CA VAL A 82 7.14 2.16 -17.39
C VAL A 82 6.55 2.76 -16.13
N ARG A 83 5.24 3.07 -16.18
CA ARG A 83 4.52 3.53 -14.98
C ARG A 83 4.10 2.37 -14.12
N LEU A 84 4.64 2.32 -12.91
CA LEU A 84 4.37 1.31 -11.92
C LEU A 84 3.62 1.92 -10.73
N TRP A 85 2.54 1.26 -10.30
CA TRP A 85 1.72 1.72 -9.18
C TRP A 85 2.02 0.92 -7.91
N ARG A 86 2.11 1.62 -6.77
CA ARG A 86 2.21 1.01 -5.43
C ARG A 86 1.40 1.81 -4.43
N ALA A 87 0.93 1.14 -3.39
CA ALA A 87 0.26 1.75 -2.25
C ALA A 87 1.27 2.01 -1.13
N TYR A 88 1.16 3.17 -0.50
CA TYR A 88 1.96 3.55 0.65
C TYR A 88 1.09 4.26 1.68
N SER A 89 1.21 3.88 2.95
CA SER A 89 0.52 4.57 4.04
C SER A 89 0.98 6.02 4.12
N ILE A 90 0.03 6.91 4.37
CA ILE A 90 0.32 8.33 4.56
C ILE A 90 0.82 8.53 5.98
N THR A 91 2.00 9.10 6.12
CA THR A 91 2.68 9.30 7.40
C THR A 91 2.57 10.72 7.94
N SER A 92 2.05 11.68 7.15
CA SER A 92 1.80 13.04 7.61
C SER A 92 0.49 13.15 8.40
N PRO A 93 0.39 14.09 9.36
CA PRO A 93 -0.90 14.41 9.97
C PRO A 93 -1.85 15.04 8.95
N THR A 94 -3.16 14.97 9.24
CA THR A 94 -4.22 15.46 8.35
C THR A 94 -4.31 16.98 8.30
N ASN A 95 -3.86 17.65 9.36
CA ASN A 95 -3.98 19.10 9.57
C ASN A 95 -2.75 19.90 9.14
N ARG A 96 -1.88 19.34 8.29
CA ARG A 96 -0.68 20.04 7.79
C ARG A 96 -1.02 21.32 7.06
N GLN A 97 -0.59 22.47 7.60
CA GLN A 97 -0.89 23.79 7.03
C GLN A 97 -0.16 24.05 5.70
N ASP A 98 0.94 23.35 5.44
CA ASP A 98 1.72 23.50 4.20
C ASP A 98 1.11 22.73 3.01
N GLY A 99 0.03 21.98 3.23
CA GLY A 99 -0.68 21.21 2.22
C GLY A 99 0.12 20.05 1.61
N ARG A 100 1.23 19.66 2.25
CA ARG A 100 2.05 18.52 1.82
C ARG A 100 1.55 17.23 2.46
N VAL A 101 1.78 16.13 1.79
CA VAL A 101 1.62 14.79 2.35
C VAL A 101 2.97 14.08 2.37
N THR A 102 3.17 13.19 3.31
CA THR A 102 4.36 12.34 3.36
C THR A 102 3.98 10.87 3.31
N ILE A 103 4.82 10.10 2.63
CA ILE A 103 4.85 8.66 2.71
C ILE A 103 6.25 8.23 3.14
N THR A 104 6.36 7.12 3.84
CA THR A 104 7.66 6.54 4.16
C THR A 104 7.78 5.17 3.55
N VAL A 105 8.81 5.00 2.76
CA VAL A 105 9.02 3.85 1.89
C VAL A 105 10.24 3.09 2.37
N LYS A 106 10.09 1.78 2.58
CA LYS A 106 11.22 0.85 2.78
C LYS A 106 11.54 0.16 1.46
N ALA A 107 12.78 0.25 1.01
CA ALA A 107 13.26 -0.48 -0.16
C ALA A 107 13.29 -1.98 0.16
N ILE A 108 12.71 -2.78 -0.74
CA ILE A 108 12.75 -4.23 -0.64
C ILE A 108 13.67 -4.79 -1.72
N PRO A 109 14.29 -5.95 -1.53
CA PRO A 109 15.03 -6.62 -2.59
C PRO A 109 14.18 -6.69 -3.87
N ASP A 110 14.77 -6.40 -5.01
CA ASP A 110 14.14 -6.41 -6.35
C ASP A 110 12.92 -5.50 -6.54
N GLY A 111 12.57 -4.70 -5.54
CA GLY A 111 11.46 -3.77 -5.57
C GLY A 111 11.73 -2.56 -6.45
N LYS A 112 11.25 -2.54 -7.71
CA LYS A 112 11.50 -1.46 -8.68
C LYS A 112 11.09 -0.08 -8.15
N VAL A 113 9.85 0.06 -7.67
CA VAL A 113 9.32 1.35 -7.20
C VAL A 113 9.92 1.78 -5.87
N SER A 114 10.03 0.87 -4.89
CA SER A 114 10.58 1.20 -3.57
C SER A 114 12.06 1.63 -3.66
N ASN A 115 12.87 0.91 -4.43
CA ASN A 115 14.27 1.31 -4.67
C ASN A 115 14.37 2.62 -5.44
N HIS A 116 13.47 2.87 -6.41
CA HIS A 116 13.45 4.15 -7.12
C HIS A 116 13.14 5.31 -6.15
N LEU A 117 12.09 5.19 -5.34
CA LEU A 117 11.67 6.24 -4.40
C LEU A 117 12.73 6.52 -3.33
N VAL A 118 13.35 5.49 -2.78
CA VAL A 118 14.34 5.62 -1.70
C VAL A 118 15.70 6.12 -2.21
N ARG A 119 16.13 5.68 -3.40
CA ARG A 119 17.53 5.87 -3.85
C ARG A 119 17.68 6.82 -5.03
N ARG A 120 16.65 7.03 -5.87
CA ARG A 120 16.75 7.76 -7.15
C ARG A 120 15.82 8.95 -7.28
N ALA A 121 14.70 8.96 -6.54
CA ALA A 121 13.74 10.07 -6.60
C ALA A 121 14.39 11.39 -6.17
N LYS A 122 14.06 12.46 -6.91
CA LYS A 122 14.64 13.81 -6.67
C LYS A 122 13.53 14.82 -6.50
N PRO A 123 13.79 15.93 -5.77
CA PRO A 123 12.90 17.07 -5.77
C PRO A 123 12.58 17.53 -7.20
N GLY A 124 11.30 17.83 -7.46
CA GLY A 124 10.78 18.18 -8.79
C GLY A 124 10.15 17.02 -9.54
N THR A 125 10.45 15.76 -9.18
CA THR A 125 9.84 14.56 -9.82
C THR A 125 8.32 14.60 -9.67
N LEU A 126 7.61 14.39 -10.78
CA LEU A 126 6.15 14.22 -10.78
C LEU A 126 5.80 12.75 -10.61
N VAL A 127 4.80 12.50 -9.80
CA VAL A 127 4.19 11.19 -9.59
C VAL A 127 2.68 11.29 -9.82
N GLN A 128 2.07 10.23 -10.29
CA GLN A 128 0.61 10.13 -10.29
C GLN A 128 0.14 9.78 -8.88
N LEU A 129 -1.03 10.29 -8.49
CA LEU A 129 -1.66 9.99 -7.21
C LEU A 129 -3.09 9.54 -7.45
N ASP A 130 -3.57 8.62 -6.61
CA ASP A 130 -5.00 8.46 -6.38
C ASP A 130 -5.42 9.26 -5.14
N GLN A 131 -6.72 9.29 -4.83
CA GLN A 131 -7.19 9.80 -3.54
C GLN A 131 -6.78 8.83 -2.43
N ALA A 132 -6.64 9.35 -1.21
CA ALA A 132 -6.42 8.52 -0.04
C ALA A 132 -7.61 7.56 0.17
N THR A 133 -7.32 6.34 0.60
CA THR A 133 -8.30 5.30 0.90
C THR A 133 -7.75 4.35 1.97
N GLY A 134 -8.61 3.49 2.52
CA GLY A 134 -8.27 2.49 3.54
C GLY A 134 -9.09 2.69 4.80
N ASP A 135 -9.34 1.57 5.49
CA ASP A 135 -10.18 1.49 6.68
C ASP A 135 -9.36 1.28 7.96
N PHE A 136 -8.03 1.21 7.84
CA PHE A 136 -7.11 1.11 8.97
C PHE A 136 -6.90 2.47 9.60
N VAL A 137 -7.95 2.99 10.26
CA VAL A 137 -8.02 4.33 10.84
C VAL A 137 -8.50 4.26 12.29
N LEU A 138 -8.18 5.28 13.07
CA LEU A 138 -8.76 5.42 14.40
C LEU A 138 -10.23 5.84 14.29
N PRO A 139 -11.12 5.32 15.15
CA PRO A 139 -12.52 5.75 15.18
C PRO A 139 -12.63 7.22 15.62
N GLN A 140 -13.74 7.88 15.25
CA GLN A 140 -14.00 9.27 15.65
C GLN A 140 -14.03 9.45 17.19
N ALA A 141 -14.61 8.49 17.90
CA ALA A 141 -14.53 8.43 19.36
C ALA A 141 -13.17 7.81 19.72
N LYS A 142 -12.25 8.63 20.22
CA LYS A 142 -10.90 8.18 20.59
C LYS A 142 -10.98 7.05 21.61
N PRO A 143 -10.31 5.90 21.38
CA PRO A 143 -10.20 4.87 22.39
C PRO A 143 -9.40 5.39 23.59
N ALA A 144 -9.83 5.01 24.80
CA ALA A 144 -9.15 5.40 26.04
C ALA A 144 -7.77 4.75 26.18
N LYS A 145 -7.63 3.51 25.66
CA LYS A 145 -6.39 2.71 25.69
C LYS A 145 -6.12 2.15 24.31
N VAL A 146 -4.92 2.36 23.80
CA VAL A 146 -4.52 1.86 22.48
C VAL A 146 -3.25 1.03 22.59
N LEU A 147 -3.18 -0.06 21.83
CA LEU A 147 -1.97 -0.82 21.58
C LEU A 147 -1.64 -0.78 20.09
N TYR A 148 -0.42 -0.41 19.77
CA TYR A 148 0.13 -0.53 18.44
C TYR A 148 1.11 -1.71 18.38
N LEU A 149 0.85 -2.64 17.49
CA LEU A 149 1.70 -3.81 17.25
C LEU A 149 2.27 -3.72 15.84
N THR A 150 3.55 -3.38 15.72
CA THR A 150 4.13 -3.03 14.42
C THR A 150 5.46 -3.74 14.17
N ALA A 151 5.77 -4.02 12.89
CA ALA A 151 7.08 -4.53 12.52
C ALA A 151 7.57 -3.92 11.20
N GLY A 152 8.83 -3.48 11.19
CA GLY A 152 9.47 -2.85 10.03
C GLY A 152 8.67 -1.69 9.48
N SER A 153 8.35 -1.71 8.17
CA SER A 153 7.54 -0.65 7.54
C SER A 153 6.07 -0.62 7.98
N GLY A 154 5.59 -1.63 8.71
CA GLY A 154 4.25 -1.61 9.30
C GLY A 154 4.01 -0.49 10.32
N ILE A 155 5.06 0.20 10.75
CA ILE A 155 4.94 1.40 11.58
C ILE A 155 4.33 2.59 10.82
N THR A 156 4.37 2.61 9.49
CA THR A 156 4.03 3.80 8.70
C THR A 156 2.58 4.28 8.88
N PRO A 157 1.52 3.46 8.85
CA PRO A 157 0.17 3.94 9.10
C PRO A 157 -0.02 4.43 10.53
N VAL A 158 0.64 3.76 11.48
CA VAL A 158 0.57 4.11 12.91
C VAL A 158 1.23 5.47 13.18
N MET A 159 2.35 5.78 12.50
CA MET A 159 2.97 7.11 12.62
C MET A 159 2.04 8.21 12.09
N GLY A 160 1.28 7.97 11.04
CA GLY A 160 0.23 8.88 10.60
C GLY A 160 -0.79 9.16 11.72
N MET A 161 -1.21 8.12 12.45
CA MET A 161 -2.12 8.23 13.58
C MET A 161 -1.50 8.99 14.76
N LEU A 162 -0.29 8.65 15.16
CA LEU A 162 0.41 9.27 16.30
C LEU A 162 0.71 10.76 16.06
N ARG A 163 0.94 11.16 14.82
CA ARG A 163 1.16 12.57 14.43
C ARG A 163 -0.12 13.39 14.36
N ASP A 164 -1.26 12.73 14.21
CA ASP A 164 -2.56 13.40 14.00
C ASP A 164 -3.37 13.52 15.29
N ILE A 165 -3.28 12.51 16.14
CA ILE A 165 -4.16 12.35 17.30
C ILE A 165 -3.34 12.10 18.56
N GLU A 166 -3.48 12.96 19.55
CA GLU A 166 -2.96 12.74 20.90
C GLU A 166 -3.89 11.77 21.65
N LEU A 167 -3.31 10.67 22.13
CA LEU A 167 -3.99 9.62 22.90
C LEU A 167 -3.53 9.67 24.36
N ASP A 168 -4.45 9.43 25.29
CA ASP A 168 -4.15 9.51 26.72
C ASP A 168 -3.32 8.31 27.21
N ASP A 169 -3.54 7.12 26.65
CA ASP A 169 -2.80 5.90 26.98
C ASP A 169 -2.50 5.08 25.69
N ALA A 170 -1.37 5.38 25.09
CA ALA A 170 -0.85 4.68 23.93
C ALA A 170 0.36 3.82 24.31
N VAL A 171 0.33 2.56 23.91
CA VAL A 171 1.43 1.60 24.01
C VAL A 171 1.80 1.14 22.61
N MET A 172 3.08 0.99 22.34
CA MET A 172 3.59 0.40 21.10
C MET A 172 4.59 -0.69 21.39
N ILE A 173 4.44 -1.82 20.72
CA ILE A 173 5.49 -2.81 20.54
C ILE A 173 5.92 -2.73 19.09
N HIS A 174 7.18 -2.38 18.85
CA HIS A 174 7.74 -2.27 17.51
C HIS A 174 8.89 -3.26 17.32
N CYS A 175 8.79 -4.08 16.29
CA CYS A 175 9.82 -5.05 15.93
C CYS A 175 10.63 -4.55 14.72
N ALA A 176 11.96 -4.62 14.82
CA ALA A 176 12.89 -4.33 13.74
C ALA A 176 14.10 -5.28 13.84
N PRO A 177 14.86 -5.53 12.75
CA PRO A 177 16.06 -6.37 12.86
C PRO A 177 17.06 -5.88 13.90
N GLN A 178 17.39 -4.60 13.83
CA GLN A 178 18.36 -3.94 14.73
C GLN A 178 17.89 -2.51 15.07
N PRO A 179 18.46 -1.85 16.10
CA PRO A 179 18.07 -0.49 16.48
C PRO A 179 18.15 0.55 15.35
N GLN A 180 19.16 0.44 14.46
CA GLN A 180 19.31 1.36 13.32
C GLN A 180 18.31 1.13 12.20
N ASP A 181 17.55 0.03 12.22
CA ASP A 181 16.51 -0.29 11.24
C ASP A 181 15.11 0.18 11.68
N VAL A 182 15.02 0.78 12.88
CA VAL A 182 13.77 1.36 13.40
C VAL A 182 13.47 2.65 12.64
N ILE A 183 12.44 2.61 11.79
CA ILE A 183 11.95 3.79 11.06
C ILE A 183 11.32 4.76 12.07
N PHE A 184 11.61 6.07 11.95
CA PHE A 184 11.17 7.14 12.86
C PHE A 184 11.73 7.03 14.29
N ARG A 185 12.85 6.36 14.49
CA ARG A 185 13.42 6.09 15.82
C ARG A 185 13.51 7.33 16.71
N ASP A 186 14.09 8.40 16.19
CA ASP A 186 14.28 9.62 16.98
C ASP A 186 12.95 10.26 17.39
N GLU A 187 11.95 10.24 16.50
CA GLU A 187 10.62 10.77 16.79
C GLU A 187 9.87 9.90 17.82
N LEU A 188 9.99 8.57 17.73
CA LEU A 188 9.44 7.66 18.74
C LEU A 188 10.04 7.92 20.11
N HIS A 189 11.36 8.13 20.21
CA HIS A 189 12.01 8.46 21.48
C HIS A 189 11.57 9.82 22.04
N VAL A 190 11.27 10.80 21.17
CA VAL A 190 10.69 12.08 21.60
C VAL A 190 9.28 11.85 22.18
N LEU A 191 8.44 11.05 21.52
CA LEU A 191 7.10 10.71 22.04
C LEU A 191 7.16 10.01 23.39
N VAL A 192 8.16 9.13 23.60
CA VAL A 192 8.41 8.48 24.89
C VAL A 192 8.85 9.49 25.96
N ALA A 193 9.79 10.37 25.63
CA ALA A 193 10.29 11.41 26.54
C ALA A 193 9.17 12.37 26.97
N ASP A 194 8.27 12.70 26.04
CA ASP A 194 7.08 13.53 26.29
C ASP A 194 5.94 12.77 27.00
N LYS A 195 6.12 11.50 27.33
CA LYS A 195 5.12 10.60 27.95
C LYS A 195 3.84 10.42 27.12
N LYS A 196 3.92 10.60 25.82
CA LYS A 196 2.80 10.41 24.88
C LYS A 196 2.71 8.97 24.36
N LEU A 197 3.77 8.18 24.56
CA LEU A 197 3.86 6.80 24.10
C LEU A 197 4.68 5.97 25.08
N ARG A 198 4.19 4.79 25.44
CA ARG A 198 5.01 3.72 26.04
C ARG A 198 5.50 2.83 24.90
N LEU A 199 6.80 2.70 24.72
CA LEU A 199 7.43 1.96 23.63
C LEU A 199 8.23 0.78 24.15
N THR A 200 7.99 -0.38 23.56
CA THR A 200 8.87 -1.57 23.65
C THR A 200 9.42 -1.86 22.28
N GLU A 201 10.73 -1.75 22.12
CA GLU A 201 11.43 -2.17 20.89
C GLU A 201 11.88 -3.62 21.04
N VAL A 202 11.61 -4.46 20.04
CA VAL A 202 12.07 -5.83 19.93
C VAL A 202 13.03 -5.91 18.74
N HIS A 203 14.31 -6.22 19.02
CA HIS A 203 15.31 -6.32 17.97
C HIS A 203 15.51 -7.79 17.59
N THR A 204 14.91 -8.18 16.43
CA THR A 204 14.76 -9.59 16.07
C THR A 204 16.08 -10.32 15.82
N ASP A 205 17.17 -9.60 15.52
CA ASP A 205 18.50 -10.20 15.36
C ASP A 205 19.12 -10.64 16.71
N THR A 206 18.71 -10.00 17.83
CA THR A 206 19.24 -10.28 19.16
C THR A 206 18.23 -10.95 20.08
N ASP A 207 16.97 -10.50 20.03
CA ASP A 207 15.91 -10.92 20.96
C ASP A 207 15.06 -12.06 20.38
N GLY A 208 15.23 -12.36 19.09
CA GLY A 208 14.36 -13.27 18.34
C GLY A 208 13.04 -12.62 17.94
N MET A 209 12.17 -13.38 17.30
CA MET A 209 10.83 -12.93 16.91
C MET A 209 9.98 -12.69 18.15
N LEU A 210 9.12 -11.66 18.08
CA LEU A 210 8.15 -11.41 19.15
C LEU A 210 7.23 -12.62 19.32
N ASP A 211 7.22 -13.16 20.52
CA ASP A 211 6.28 -14.19 20.94
C ASP A 211 5.00 -13.53 21.48
N ILE A 212 3.92 -13.63 20.71
CA ILE A 212 2.62 -13.05 21.06
C ILE A 212 2.04 -13.67 22.33
N ALA A 213 2.34 -14.94 22.65
CA ALA A 213 1.90 -15.58 23.88
C ALA A 213 2.47 -14.91 25.16
N ARG A 214 3.54 -14.11 25.02
CA ARG A 214 4.13 -13.34 26.13
C ARG A 214 3.61 -11.91 26.23
N LEU A 215 2.51 -11.60 25.57
CA LEU A 215 1.97 -10.23 25.56
C LEU A 215 1.56 -9.75 26.95
N ASP A 216 1.09 -10.65 27.82
CA ASP A 216 0.77 -10.37 29.23
C ASP A 216 1.99 -9.83 30.03
N ASP A 217 3.20 -10.28 29.69
CA ASP A 217 4.43 -9.80 30.34
C ASP A 217 4.78 -8.36 29.90
N LEU A 218 4.47 -8.00 28.66
CA LEU A 218 4.85 -6.74 28.03
C LEU A 218 3.77 -5.66 28.22
N VAL A 219 2.51 -6.03 28.09
CA VAL A 219 1.34 -5.16 28.16
C VAL A 219 0.23 -5.89 28.93
N PRO A 220 0.24 -5.93 30.27
CA PRO A 220 -0.68 -6.76 31.07
C PRO A 220 -2.17 -6.50 30.83
N ASP A 221 -2.51 -5.32 30.32
CA ASP A 221 -3.89 -4.93 30.00
C ASP A 221 -4.20 -4.94 28.49
N TRP A 222 -3.42 -5.69 27.68
CA TRP A 222 -3.57 -5.73 26.21
C TRP A 222 -4.98 -6.08 25.75
N ALA A 223 -5.66 -7.00 26.45
CA ALA A 223 -7.02 -7.44 26.12
C ALA A 223 -8.09 -6.34 26.30
N GLU A 224 -7.78 -5.28 27.07
CA GLU A 224 -8.65 -4.12 27.26
C GLU A 224 -8.41 -3.02 26.22
N ARG A 225 -7.33 -3.12 25.42
CA ARG A 225 -6.89 -2.09 24.49
C ARG A 225 -7.47 -2.30 23.10
N GLU A 226 -7.88 -1.23 22.45
CA GLU A 226 -8.07 -1.26 20.99
C GLU A 226 -6.70 -1.37 20.33
N THR A 227 -6.52 -2.35 19.47
CA THR A 227 -5.20 -2.69 18.92
C THR A 227 -5.15 -2.49 17.43
N TRP A 228 -4.13 -1.76 16.96
CA TRP A 228 -3.81 -1.63 15.54
C TRP A 228 -2.50 -2.37 15.26
N ALA A 229 -2.58 -3.42 14.44
CA ALA A 229 -1.45 -4.25 14.08
C ALA A 229 -1.11 -4.13 12.59
N CYS A 230 0.16 -3.87 12.26
CA CYS A 230 0.64 -3.84 10.90
C CYS A 230 2.09 -4.35 10.82
N GLY A 231 2.33 -5.35 9.95
CA GLY A 231 3.63 -6.00 9.85
C GLY A 231 3.63 -7.23 8.94
N PRO A 232 4.63 -8.11 9.06
CA PRO A 232 4.69 -9.38 8.35
C PRO A 232 3.51 -10.30 8.66
N ALA A 233 3.17 -11.17 7.72
CA ALA A 233 2.04 -12.08 7.85
C ALA A 233 2.09 -12.91 9.15
N GLY A 234 3.23 -13.51 9.47
CA GLY A 234 3.36 -14.33 10.67
C GLY A 234 3.06 -13.59 11.98
N LEU A 235 3.41 -12.29 12.08
CA LEU A 235 3.04 -11.47 13.26
C LEU A 235 1.54 -11.25 13.32
N LEU A 236 0.91 -10.94 12.19
CA LEU A 236 -0.51 -10.63 12.12
C LEU A 236 -1.36 -11.90 12.33
N ASP A 237 -0.93 -13.03 11.77
CA ASP A 237 -1.61 -14.32 11.94
C ASP A 237 -1.58 -14.75 13.41
N ALA A 238 -0.41 -14.67 14.07
CA ALA A 238 -0.27 -14.96 15.50
C ALA A 238 -1.11 -14.02 16.38
N ALA A 239 -1.19 -12.73 16.02
CA ALA A 239 -2.03 -11.77 16.73
C ALA A 239 -3.52 -12.11 16.54
N GLU A 240 -3.97 -12.41 15.32
CA GLU A 240 -5.37 -12.76 15.04
C GLU A 240 -5.79 -14.03 15.77
N GLU A 241 -4.94 -15.04 15.83
CA GLU A 241 -5.17 -16.27 16.60
C GLU A 241 -5.29 -15.96 18.08
N HIS A 242 -4.31 -15.25 18.65
CA HIS A 242 -4.26 -14.92 20.09
C HIS A 242 -5.48 -14.11 20.55
N TRP A 243 -5.88 -13.05 19.79
CA TRP A 243 -7.08 -12.26 20.11
C TRP A 243 -8.36 -13.08 19.99
N THR A 244 -8.42 -14.03 19.05
CA THR A 244 -9.57 -14.92 18.84
C THR A 244 -9.69 -15.90 20.01
N GLU A 245 -8.60 -16.54 20.42
CA GLU A 245 -8.57 -17.48 21.56
C GLU A 245 -9.00 -16.85 22.87
N HIS A 246 -8.71 -15.54 23.05
CA HIS A 246 -9.10 -14.80 24.25
C HIS A 246 -10.47 -14.10 24.11
N GLY A 247 -11.18 -14.29 22.99
CA GLY A 247 -12.55 -13.76 22.81
C GLY A 247 -12.63 -12.25 22.64
N VAL A 248 -11.58 -11.59 22.18
CA VAL A 248 -11.49 -10.12 21.99
C VAL A 248 -11.06 -9.73 20.56
N ARG A 249 -11.32 -10.60 19.57
CA ARG A 249 -10.91 -10.40 18.17
C ARG A 249 -11.42 -9.07 17.59
N GLU A 250 -12.58 -8.61 18.00
CA GLU A 250 -13.19 -7.34 17.57
C GLU A 250 -12.35 -6.10 17.92
N ARG A 251 -11.46 -6.19 18.92
CA ARG A 251 -10.54 -5.12 19.30
C ARG A 251 -9.27 -5.07 18.47
N LEU A 252 -9.05 -6.04 17.60
CA LEU A 252 -7.86 -6.11 16.76
C LEU A 252 -8.18 -5.66 15.33
N HIS A 253 -7.55 -4.56 14.93
CA HIS A 253 -7.56 -4.03 13.57
C HIS A 253 -6.22 -4.37 12.90
N THR A 254 -6.25 -5.03 11.74
CA THR A 254 -5.03 -5.44 11.05
C THR A 254 -4.92 -4.80 9.67
N GLU A 255 -3.72 -4.38 9.29
CA GLU A 255 -3.39 -3.98 7.92
C GLU A 255 -2.22 -4.81 7.38
N ARG A 256 -2.42 -5.41 6.22
CA ARG A 256 -1.45 -6.26 5.53
C ARG A 256 -0.94 -5.58 4.27
N PHE A 257 0.35 -5.30 4.17
CA PHE A 257 0.97 -4.71 2.97
C PHE A 257 1.19 -5.71 1.83
N ARG A 258 1.05 -6.99 2.12
CA ARG A 258 0.99 -8.07 1.15
C ARG A 258 -0.21 -8.94 1.46
N PRO A 259 -0.87 -9.53 0.45
CA PRO A 259 -1.91 -10.51 0.72
C PRO A 259 -1.32 -11.60 1.63
N GLY A 260 -2.04 -12.01 2.65
CA GLY A 260 -1.74 -13.26 3.34
C GLY A 260 -1.92 -14.37 2.31
N ILE A 261 -0.84 -15.00 1.90
CA ILE A 261 -0.92 -16.19 1.05
C ILE A 261 -1.27 -17.34 1.99
N ILE A 262 -2.52 -17.72 1.99
CA ILE A 262 -2.92 -18.97 2.62
C ILE A 262 -2.57 -20.08 1.62
N VAL A 263 -1.38 -20.67 1.77
CA VAL A 263 -1.05 -21.89 1.06
C VAL A 263 -1.88 -23.03 1.69
N THR A 264 -3.14 -23.08 1.34
CA THR A 264 -4.01 -24.22 1.70
C THR A 264 -3.90 -25.26 0.60
N GLY A 265 -3.08 -26.25 0.81
CA GLY A 265 -2.98 -27.43 -0.04
C GLY A 265 -1.54 -27.75 -0.46
N ASP A 266 -1.28 -29.03 -0.64
CA ASP A 266 -0.06 -29.54 -1.23
C ASP A 266 0.28 -28.74 -2.49
N GLY A 267 1.52 -28.26 -2.61
CA GLY A 267 2.01 -27.38 -3.68
C GLY A 267 1.93 -27.91 -5.12
N ASP A 268 1.09 -28.88 -5.35
CA ASP A 268 0.94 -29.68 -6.57
C ASP A 268 -0.13 -29.18 -7.55
N SER A 269 -0.81 -28.07 -7.29
CA SER A 269 -1.91 -27.58 -8.13
C SER A 269 -1.56 -26.40 -9.03
N GLY A 270 -0.32 -26.24 -9.40
CA GLY A 270 0.12 -25.31 -10.46
C GLY A 270 -0.26 -25.86 -11.85
N GLY A 271 0.18 -25.17 -12.89
CA GLY A 271 -0.07 -25.61 -14.26
C GLY A 271 0.48 -24.64 -15.29
N GLU A 272 0.28 -25.00 -16.54
CA GLU A 272 0.64 -24.16 -17.67
C GLU A 272 -0.27 -22.93 -17.73
N VAL A 273 0.33 -21.73 -17.70
CA VAL A 273 -0.37 -20.44 -17.82
C VAL A 273 -0.15 -19.88 -19.21
N THR A 274 -1.20 -19.72 -19.97
CA THR A 274 -1.18 -19.05 -21.27
C THR A 274 -1.63 -17.61 -21.15
N PHE A 275 -0.82 -16.70 -21.69
CA PHE A 275 -1.15 -15.28 -21.85
C PHE A 275 -1.58 -15.04 -23.31
N SER A 276 -2.89 -15.18 -23.56
CA SER A 276 -3.42 -15.35 -24.93
C SER A 276 -3.23 -14.14 -25.84
N ALA A 277 -3.20 -12.91 -25.32
CA ALA A 277 -2.96 -11.73 -26.16
C ALA A 277 -1.49 -11.59 -26.61
N THR A 278 -0.55 -12.17 -25.86
CA THR A 278 0.88 -12.16 -26.21
C THR A 278 1.36 -13.49 -26.79
N GLY A 279 0.56 -14.55 -26.69
CA GLY A 279 0.89 -15.90 -27.12
C GLY A 279 1.99 -16.58 -26.29
N LYS A 280 2.30 -16.05 -25.11
CA LYS A 280 3.29 -16.63 -24.19
C LYS A 280 2.66 -17.68 -23.31
N THR A 281 3.40 -18.75 -23.08
CA THR A 281 3.00 -19.85 -22.21
C THR A 281 4.18 -20.18 -21.29
N VAL A 282 3.90 -20.36 -19.98
CA VAL A 282 4.88 -20.68 -18.95
C VAL A 282 4.29 -21.61 -17.90
N ASP A 283 5.12 -22.44 -17.30
CA ASP A 283 4.72 -23.23 -16.14
C ASP A 283 4.72 -22.36 -14.88
N ALA A 284 3.69 -22.46 -14.07
CA ALA A 284 3.55 -21.77 -12.80
C ALA A 284 3.19 -22.76 -11.69
N ASP A 285 3.69 -22.51 -10.50
CA ASP A 285 3.23 -23.21 -9.30
C ASP A 285 1.87 -22.67 -8.82
N GLY A 286 1.23 -23.41 -7.92
CA GLY A 286 -0.07 -23.02 -7.35
C GLY A 286 0.01 -21.95 -6.23
N ALA A 287 1.18 -21.36 -5.97
CA ALA A 287 1.43 -20.40 -4.90
C ALA A 287 1.89 -19.03 -5.41
N THR A 288 2.49 -18.96 -6.60
CA THR A 288 2.97 -17.70 -7.19
C THR A 288 1.82 -16.93 -7.84
N PRO A 289 1.62 -15.64 -7.51
CA PRO A 289 0.60 -14.82 -8.17
C PRO A 289 0.80 -14.75 -9.68
N LEU A 290 -0.27 -14.91 -10.45
CA LEU A 290 -0.26 -14.82 -11.92
C LEU A 290 0.30 -13.50 -12.46
N LEU A 291 0.21 -12.43 -11.67
CA LEU A 291 0.84 -11.14 -11.97
C LEU A 291 2.37 -11.29 -12.02
N ASP A 292 2.95 -11.95 -11.05
CA ASP A 292 4.40 -12.13 -10.94
C ASP A 292 4.88 -13.11 -12.01
N VAL A 293 4.17 -14.22 -12.23
CA VAL A 293 4.42 -15.16 -13.34
C VAL A 293 4.45 -14.46 -14.69
N GLY A 294 3.47 -13.59 -14.96
CA GLY A 294 3.42 -12.84 -16.22
C GLY A 294 4.57 -11.83 -16.35
N GLU A 295 4.91 -11.12 -15.30
CA GLU A 295 6.03 -10.17 -15.31
C GLU A 295 7.38 -10.87 -15.52
N GLU A 296 7.61 -12.02 -14.87
CA GLU A 296 8.81 -12.84 -15.07
C GLU A 296 8.91 -13.39 -16.49
N ALA A 297 7.77 -13.77 -17.07
CA ALA A 297 7.70 -14.14 -18.48
C ALA A 297 7.86 -12.96 -19.45
N GLY A 298 7.99 -11.72 -18.95
CA GLY A 298 8.10 -10.51 -19.76
C GLY A 298 6.80 -10.14 -20.47
N VAL A 299 5.65 -10.50 -19.90
CA VAL A 299 4.32 -10.02 -20.32
C VAL A 299 4.06 -8.69 -19.61
N LEU A 300 3.52 -7.71 -20.35
CA LEU A 300 3.11 -6.45 -19.73
C LEU A 300 1.81 -6.66 -18.95
N MET A 301 1.94 -6.84 -17.64
CA MET A 301 0.80 -7.08 -16.74
C MET A 301 0.28 -5.77 -16.14
N PRO A 302 -1.04 -5.50 -16.19
CA PRO A 302 -1.60 -4.40 -15.44
C PRO A 302 -1.42 -4.68 -13.96
N SER A 303 -0.91 -3.71 -13.22
CA SER A 303 -0.67 -3.85 -11.80
C SER A 303 -1.06 -2.60 -11.04
N GLY A 304 -1.50 -2.78 -9.79
CA GLY A 304 -1.85 -1.72 -8.88
C GLY A 304 -1.19 -1.92 -7.51
N CYS A 305 -2.03 -2.05 -6.46
CA CYS A 305 -1.57 -2.21 -5.09
C CYS A 305 -0.83 -3.53 -4.82
N ARG A 306 -1.06 -4.56 -5.61
CA ARG A 306 -0.61 -5.96 -5.43
C ARG A 306 -1.13 -6.61 -4.14
N MET A 307 -2.24 -6.10 -3.61
CA MET A 307 -2.86 -6.55 -2.35
C MET A 307 -4.30 -7.05 -2.54
N GLY A 308 -4.79 -7.13 -3.78
CA GLY A 308 -6.15 -7.57 -4.08
C GLY A 308 -7.26 -6.56 -3.77
N ILE A 309 -6.94 -5.30 -3.46
CA ILE A 309 -7.93 -4.29 -3.03
C ILE A 309 -8.23 -3.21 -4.05
N CYS A 310 -7.35 -2.96 -5.04
CA CYS A 310 -7.51 -1.83 -5.96
C CYS A 310 -8.09 -2.19 -7.32
N PHE A 311 -8.27 -3.48 -7.61
CA PHE A 311 -8.73 -4.00 -8.90
C PHE A 311 -7.91 -3.56 -10.13
N GLY A 312 -6.71 -2.99 -9.92
CA GLY A 312 -5.84 -2.52 -11.01
C GLY A 312 -5.16 -3.63 -11.81
N CYS A 313 -5.24 -4.88 -11.34
CA CYS A 313 -4.70 -6.07 -12.01
C CYS A 313 -5.78 -6.99 -12.59
N VAL A 314 -7.02 -6.53 -12.65
CA VAL A 314 -8.14 -7.34 -13.13
C VAL A 314 -7.96 -7.73 -14.59
N THR A 315 -8.20 -8.99 -14.90
CA THR A 315 -7.98 -9.59 -16.20
C THR A 315 -9.01 -10.70 -16.44
N PRO A 316 -9.54 -10.87 -17.66
CA PRO A 316 -10.42 -11.98 -17.98
C PRO A 316 -9.71 -13.35 -17.88
N LEU A 317 -10.35 -14.30 -17.22
CA LEU A 317 -9.99 -15.70 -17.24
C LEU A 317 -10.71 -16.36 -18.43
N LYS A 318 -9.94 -16.82 -19.43
CA LYS A 318 -10.49 -17.37 -20.70
C LYS A 318 -10.74 -18.86 -20.63
N ALA A 319 -9.87 -19.61 -19.93
CA ALA A 319 -9.99 -21.04 -19.77
C ALA A 319 -9.29 -21.51 -18.47
N GLY A 320 -9.65 -22.68 -17.99
CA GLY A 320 -9.05 -23.32 -16.83
C GLY A 320 -9.54 -22.75 -15.50
N ALA A 321 -8.72 -22.87 -14.47
CA ALA A 321 -9.07 -22.47 -13.11
C ALA A 321 -7.91 -21.76 -12.40
N VAL A 322 -8.26 -20.85 -11.51
CA VAL A 322 -7.32 -20.13 -10.66
C VAL A 322 -7.76 -20.19 -9.20
N ARG A 323 -6.81 -20.10 -8.29
CA ARG A 323 -7.05 -20.06 -6.85
C ARG A 323 -6.81 -18.65 -6.33
N ASP A 324 -7.76 -18.12 -5.57
CA ASP A 324 -7.52 -16.89 -4.77
C ASP A 324 -6.59 -17.26 -3.59
N LEU A 325 -5.42 -16.63 -3.56
CA LEU A 325 -4.39 -16.91 -2.56
C LEU A 325 -4.74 -16.42 -1.15
N ARG A 326 -5.79 -15.60 -1.01
CA ARG A 326 -6.27 -15.07 0.27
C ARG A 326 -7.29 -15.99 0.94
N THR A 327 -8.13 -16.65 0.14
CA THR A 327 -9.27 -17.44 0.62
C THR A 327 -9.12 -18.93 0.33
N GLY A 328 -8.25 -19.30 -0.63
CA GLY A 328 -8.14 -20.65 -1.16
C GLY A 328 -9.25 -21.04 -2.14
N GLU A 329 -10.21 -20.14 -2.39
CA GLU A 329 -11.33 -20.39 -3.31
C GLU A 329 -10.84 -20.57 -4.74
N ILE A 330 -11.40 -21.56 -5.44
CA ILE A 330 -11.10 -21.83 -6.85
C ILE A 330 -12.18 -21.19 -7.71
N THR A 331 -11.75 -20.40 -8.69
CA THR A 331 -12.60 -19.78 -9.70
C THR A 331 -12.32 -20.47 -11.04
N GLU A 332 -13.33 -21.06 -11.63
CA GLU A 332 -13.30 -21.64 -12.98
C GLU A 332 -13.67 -20.62 -14.04
N ALA A 333 -13.12 -20.78 -15.25
CA ALA A 333 -13.40 -19.89 -16.36
C ALA A 333 -14.84 -20.06 -16.86
N GLU A 334 -15.56 -18.95 -16.87
CA GLU A 334 -16.86 -18.78 -17.52
C GLU A 334 -16.87 -17.48 -18.33
N PRO A 335 -17.80 -17.31 -19.30
CA PRO A 335 -17.89 -16.07 -20.05
C PRO A 335 -18.04 -14.84 -19.15
N GLY A 336 -17.08 -13.93 -19.20
CA GLY A 336 -17.09 -12.68 -18.45
C GLY A 336 -16.46 -12.75 -17.05
N VAL A 337 -15.92 -13.89 -16.63
CA VAL A 337 -15.19 -14.02 -15.37
C VAL A 337 -13.92 -13.18 -15.40
N LEU A 338 -13.79 -12.33 -14.38
CA LEU A 338 -12.63 -11.47 -14.16
C LEU A 338 -11.90 -11.89 -12.88
N ILE A 339 -10.59 -11.99 -12.94
CA ILE A 339 -9.73 -12.36 -11.81
C ILE A 339 -8.77 -11.22 -11.46
N GLN A 340 -8.36 -11.16 -10.20
CA GLN A 340 -7.30 -10.27 -9.74
C GLN A 340 -5.96 -11.00 -9.77
N THR A 341 -5.17 -10.82 -10.82
CA THR A 341 -3.93 -11.58 -11.05
C THR A 341 -2.89 -11.44 -9.94
N CYS A 342 -2.94 -10.38 -9.13
CA CYS A 342 -2.00 -10.16 -8.02
C CYS A 342 -2.29 -11.00 -6.78
N VAL A 343 -3.45 -11.65 -6.72
CA VAL A 343 -3.87 -12.51 -5.59
C VAL A 343 -4.45 -13.84 -6.07
N SER A 344 -4.30 -14.15 -7.35
CA SER A 344 -4.71 -15.42 -7.94
C SER A 344 -3.50 -16.19 -8.44
N ALA A 345 -3.43 -17.48 -8.18
CA ALA A 345 -2.43 -18.40 -8.72
C ALA A 345 -3.10 -19.47 -9.61
N ALA A 346 -2.31 -20.18 -10.41
CA ALA A 346 -2.81 -21.27 -11.21
C ALA A 346 -3.35 -22.42 -10.32
N ALA A 347 -4.56 -22.90 -10.62
CA ALA A 347 -5.15 -24.08 -9.99
C ALA A 347 -5.28 -25.25 -10.99
N GLY A 348 -4.40 -25.30 -11.96
CA GLY A 348 -4.33 -26.16 -13.12
C GLY A 348 -3.97 -25.33 -14.36
N PRO A 349 -3.91 -25.93 -15.55
CA PRO A 349 -3.71 -25.16 -16.78
C PRO A 349 -4.76 -24.07 -16.93
N CYS A 350 -4.34 -22.85 -17.25
CA CYS A 350 -5.25 -21.72 -17.41
C CYS A 350 -4.81 -20.73 -18.50
N ASP A 351 -5.80 -20.02 -19.05
CA ASP A 351 -5.59 -18.96 -20.06
C ASP A 351 -6.15 -17.64 -19.55
N ILE A 352 -5.32 -16.62 -19.54
CA ILE A 352 -5.68 -15.25 -19.18
C ILE A 352 -5.44 -14.28 -20.35
N GLU A 353 -6.36 -13.35 -20.55
CA GLU A 353 -6.31 -12.42 -21.69
C GLU A 353 -5.23 -11.34 -21.47
N ARG A 354 -3.94 -11.71 -21.72
CA ARG A 354 -2.78 -10.80 -21.69
C ARG A 354 -1.72 -11.16 -22.73
#